data_0e15d87182538023802ff7c446d2166e
#
_entry.id   0e15d87182538023802ff7c446d2166e
#
_cell.length_a   1.000
_cell.length_b   1.000
_cell.length_c   1.000
_cell.angle_alpha   90.00
_cell.angle_beta   90.00
_cell.angle_gamma   90.00
#
_symmetry.space_group_name_H-M   'P 1'
#
loop_
_entity.id
_entity.type
_entity.pdbx_description
1 polymer ?
#
loop_
_entity_poly.entity_id
_entity_poly.type
_entity_poly.pdbx_seq_one_letter_code
_entity_poly.pdbx_strand_id
1 'polypeptide(L)'
;MSIKLLRYHIIESIKFLASDGNIQLSYYPEFVCKGDEIANLLGDWLLLYQEKTVLENNDIFSQKELMQIISLDNDISMLPPEEFSDYAITHSDKWIDIREKAKKILLSLNEKYSTPDIWSI
;
A
#
# COMPACT_ATOMS: atom_id res chain seq x y z
N MET A 1 2.03 15.96 -11.08
CA MET A 1 2.42 14.54 -11.16
C MET A 1 1.54 13.83 -12.18
N SER A 2 2.12 13.05 -13.07
CA SER A 2 1.34 12.32 -14.08
C SER A 2 0.56 11.16 -13.47
N ILE A 3 -0.53 10.75 -14.12
CA ILE A 3 -1.32 9.61 -13.70
C ILE A 3 -0.49 8.31 -13.73
N LYS A 4 0.44 8.19 -14.69
CA LYS A 4 1.34 7.04 -14.77
C LYS A 4 2.28 6.97 -13.59
N LEU A 5 2.78 8.10 -13.12
CA LEU A 5 3.64 8.16 -11.95
C LEU A 5 2.86 7.84 -10.68
N LEU A 6 1.62 8.29 -10.57
CA LEU A 6 0.75 7.91 -9.47
C LEU A 6 0.47 6.41 -9.46
N ARG A 7 0.23 5.81 -10.63
CA ARG A 7 0.10 4.36 -10.73
C ARG A 7 1.37 3.65 -10.22
N TYR A 8 2.53 4.14 -10.64
CA TYR A 8 3.81 3.59 -10.18
C TYR A 8 3.90 3.60 -8.65
N HIS A 9 3.60 4.71 -8.01
CA HIS A 9 3.66 4.82 -6.56
C HIS A 9 2.64 3.93 -5.85
N ILE A 10 1.44 3.77 -6.42
CA ILE A 10 0.44 2.85 -5.89
C ILE A 10 0.95 1.41 -5.97
N ILE A 11 1.51 0.99 -7.10
CA ILE A 11 2.05 -0.35 -7.27
C ILE A 11 3.20 -0.59 -6.28
N GLU A 12 4.12 0.35 -6.13
CA GLU A 12 5.23 0.22 -5.18
C GLU A 12 4.72 0.17 -3.74
N SER A 13 3.66 0.90 -3.40
CA SER A 13 3.02 0.81 -2.10
C SER A 13 2.41 -0.57 -1.85
N ILE A 14 1.79 -1.18 -2.85
CA ILE A 14 1.24 -2.54 -2.74
C ILE A 14 2.37 -3.56 -2.56
N LYS A 15 3.48 -3.41 -3.29
CA LYS A 15 4.67 -4.25 -3.09
C LYS A 15 5.20 -4.12 -1.66
N PHE A 16 5.22 -2.91 -1.13
CA PHE A 16 5.63 -2.67 0.25
C PHE A 16 4.71 -3.40 1.24
N LEU A 17 3.39 -3.33 1.03
CA LEU A 17 2.42 -4.02 1.88
C LEU A 17 2.50 -5.54 1.73
N ALA A 18 2.98 -6.04 0.60
CA ALA A 18 3.23 -7.48 0.37
C ALA A 18 4.54 -7.96 0.99
N SER A 19 5.41 -7.06 1.43
CA SER A 19 6.72 -7.38 2.01
C SER A 19 6.59 -7.85 3.45
N ASP A 20 7.57 -8.63 3.93
CA ASP A 20 7.62 -9.05 5.32
C ASP A 20 7.69 -7.86 6.27
N GLY A 21 7.16 -8.02 7.49
CA GLY A 21 7.10 -6.95 8.49
C GLY A 21 8.47 -6.37 8.83
N ASN A 22 9.51 -7.21 8.88
CA ASN A 22 10.88 -6.73 9.13
C ASN A 22 11.37 -5.82 8.00
N ILE A 23 11.03 -6.14 6.76
CA ILE A 23 11.35 -5.30 5.60
C ILE A 23 10.59 -3.98 5.70
N GLN A 24 9.30 -4.04 6.02
CA GLN A 24 8.47 -2.84 6.16
C GLN A 24 9.05 -1.90 7.22
N LEU A 25 9.41 -2.40 8.38
CA LEU A 25 9.98 -1.58 9.45
C LEU A 25 11.35 -1.03 9.09
N SER A 26 12.14 -1.74 8.28
CA SER A 26 13.48 -1.31 7.88
C SER A 26 13.48 -0.07 6.99
N TYR A 27 12.35 0.24 6.34
CA TYR A 27 12.25 1.38 5.44
C TYR A 27 12.18 2.73 6.16
N TYR A 28 11.86 2.73 7.45
CA TYR A 28 11.67 3.96 8.22
C TYR A 28 12.73 4.14 9.29
N PRO A 29 13.24 5.37 9.50
CA PRO A 29 14.19 5.63 10.56
C PRO A 29 13.55 5.46 11.94
N GLU A 30 14.38 5.23 12.96
CA GLU A 30 13.91 4.95 14.32
C GLU A 30 13.10 6.08 14.95
N PHE A 31 13.31 7.32 14.51
CA PHE A 31 12.62 8.47 15.11
C PHE A 31 11.22 8.72 14.57
N VAL A 32 10.75 7.97 13.57
CA VAL A 32 9.38 8.10 13.06
C VAL A 32 8.47 7.04 13.66
N CYS A 33 7.18 7.33 13.73
CA CYS A 33 6.16 6.36 14.09
C CYS A 33 5.88 5.48 12.86
N LYS A 34 6.57 4.35 12.77
CA LYS A 34 6.56 3.48 11.59
C LYS A 34 5.16 2.96 11.28
N GLY A 35 4.39 2.60 12.31
CA GLY A 35 3.02 2.13 12.13
C GLY A 35 2.13 3.16 11.46
N ASP A 36 2.25 4.42 11.86
CA ASP A 36 1.46 5.51 11.27
C ASP A 36 1.84 5.73 9.80
N GLU A 37 3.13 5.66 9.48
CA GLU A 37 3.60 5.78 8.10
C GLU A 37 3.06 4.65 7.22
N ILE A 38 3.11 3.41 7.72
CA ILE A 38 2.58 2.25 7.00
C ILE A 38 1.07 2.37 6.80
N ALA A 39 0.36 2.84 7.83
CA ALA A 39 -1.10 2.98 7.79
C ALA A 39 -1.57 3.94 6.69
N ASN A 40 -0.81 4.98 6.40
CA ASN A 40 -1.22 6.05 5.51
C ASN A 40 -0.66 5.95 4.10
N LEU A 41 0.35 5.09 3.87
CA LEU A 41 1.09 5.06 2.61
C LEU A 41 0.20 4.86 1.39
N LEU A 42 -0.58 3.80 1.37
CA LEU A 42 -1.43 3.48 0.22
C LEU A 42 -2.57 4.49 0.08
N GLY A 43 -3.21 4.84 1.18
CA GLY A 43 -4.35 5.76 1.18
C GLY A 43 -4.00 7.14 0.64
N ASP A 44 -2.83 7.65 0.97
CA ASP A 44 -2.36 8.95 0.49
C ASP A 44 -2.21 8.95 -1.04
N TRP A 45 -1.62 7.90 -1.61
CA TRP A 45 -1.48 7.79 -3.06
C TRP A 45 -2.82 7.56 -3.76
N LEU A 46 -3.72 6.77 -3.14
CA LEU A 46 -5.06 6.54 -3.69
C LEU A 46 -5.86 7.84 -3.76
N LEU A 47 -5.76 8.67 -2.74
CA LEU A 47 -6.46 9.96 -2.72
C LEU A 47 -6.00 10.84 -3.88
N LEU A 48 -4.68 10.96 -4.07
CA LEU A 48 -4.11 11.73 -5.18
C LEU A 48 -4.53 11.16 -6.54
N TYR A 49 -4.54 9.84 -6.68
CA TYR A 49 -4.98 9.17 -7.90
C TYR A 49 -6.45 9.48 -8.21
N GLN A 50 -7.32 9.39 -7.23
CA GLN A 50 -8.75 9.65 -7.40
C GLN A 50 -9.02 11.10 -7.77
N GLU A 51 -8.34 12.05 -7.14
CA GLU A 51 -8.44 13.46 -7.50
C GLU A 51 -7.98 13.70 -8.94
N LYS A 52 -6.88 13.08 -9.34
CA LYS A 52 -6.32 13.24 -10.69
C LYS A 52 -7.24 12.69 -11.76
N THR A 53 -7.86 11.51 -11.53
CA THR A 53 -8.79 10.91 -12.49
C THR A 53 -10.05 11.73 -12.68
N VAL A 54 -10.56 12.38 -11.63
CA VAL A 54 -11.71 13.27 -11.74
C VAL A 54 -11.37 14.49 -12.61
N LEU A 55 -10.17 15.07 -12.40
CA LEU A 55 -9.75 16.27 -13.14
C LEU A 55 -9.44 15.98 -14.62
N GLU A 56 -8.79 14.85 -14.90
CA GLU A 56 -8.29 14.55 -16.24
C GLU A 56 -9.15 13.55 -17.00
N ASN A 57 -10.14 12.96 -16.34
CA ASN A 57 -11.01 11.92 -16.92
C ASN A 57 -10.18 10.81 -17.58
N ASN A 58 -9.13 10.36 -16.88
CA ASN A 58 -8.15 9.39 -17.39
C ASN A 58 -7.84 8.35 -16.33
N ASP A 59 -8.41 7.14 -16.49
CA ASP A 59 -8.19 6.01 -15.60
C ASP A 59 -7.12 5.08 -16.15
N ILE A 60 -6.17 4.67 -15.29
CA ILE A 60 -5.16 3.65 -15.63
C ILE A 60 -5.53 2.29 -15.06
N PHE A 61 -6.17 2.26 -13.88
CA PHE A 61 -6.73 1.03 -13.33
C PHE A 61 -8.16 0.82 -13.84
N SER A 62 -8.52 -0.43 -14.13
CA SER A 62 -9.92 -0.76 -14.33
C SER A 62 -10.69 -0.55 -13.03
N GLN A 63 -12.02 -0.45 -13.12
CA GLN A 63 -12.84 -0.29 -11.93
C GLN A 63 -12.67 -1.46 -10.97
N LYS A 64 -12.59 -2.69 -11.50
CA LYS A 64 -12.35 -3.89 -10.70
C LYS A 64 -11.01 -3.84 -9.98
N GLU A 65 -9.96 -3.44 -10.68
CA GLU A 65 -8.62 -3.29 -10.10
C GLU A 65 -8.62 -2.25 -8.99
N LEU A 66 -9.20 -1.08 -9.26
CA LEU A 66 -9.26 -0.01 -8.27
C LEU A 66 -10.05 -0.43 -7.03
N MET A 67 -11.15 -1.15 -7.19
CA MET A 67 -11.93 -1.65 -6.06
C MET A 67 -11.14 -2.62 -5.19
N GLN A 68 -10.31 -3.48 -5.79
CA GLN A 68 -9.43 -4.38 -5.05
C GLN A 68 -8.39 -3.59 -4.23
N ILE A 69 -7.81 -2.56 -4.82
CA ILE A 69 -6.82 -1.72 -4.15
C ILE A 69 -7.46 -0.95 -2.98
N ILE A 70 -8.64 -0.38 -3.20
CA ILE A 70 -9.39 0.32 -2.16
C ILE A 70 -9.75 -0.64 -1.03
N SER A 71 -10.12 -1.88 -1.35
CA SER A 71 -10.44 -2.89 -0.34
C SER A 71 -9.23 -3.20 0.55
N LEU A 72 -8.04 -3.25 -0.02
CA LEU A 72 -6.81 -3.44 0.75
C LEU A 72 -6.58 -2.26 1.71
N ASP A 73 -6.75 -1.04 1.23
CA ASP A 73 -6.60 0.15 2.06
C ASP A 73 -7.64 0.19 3.19
N ASN A 74 -8.87 -0.21 2.90
CA ASN A 74 -9.93 -0.30 3.92
C ASN A 74 -9.58 -1.33 4.99
N ASP A 75 -9.02 -2.47 4.63
CA ASP A 75 -8.61 -3.49 5.61
C ASP A 75 -7.57 -2.93 6.58
N ILE A 76 -6.63 -2.13 6.09
CA ILE A 76 -5.64 -1.47 6.94
C ILE A 76 -6.30 -0.44 7.85
N SER A 77 -7.21 0.37 7.31
CA SER A 77 -7.94 1.40 8.06
C SER A 77 -8.80 0.81 9.18
N MET A 78 -9.24 -0.43 9.02
CA MET A 78 -10.07 -1.12 10.02
C MET A 78 -9.28 -1.79 11.13
N LEU A 79 -7.96 -1.80 11.05
CA LEU A 79 -7.14 -2.38 12.11
C LEU A 79 -7.19 -1.52 13.36
N PRO A 80 -7.32 -2.14 14.56
CA PRO A 80 -7.29 -1.39 15.80
C PRO A 80 -5.89 -0.83 16.08
N PRO A 81 -5.77 0.23 16.89
CA PRO A 81 -4.48 0.92 17.12
C PRO A 81 -3.34 0.00 17.57
N GLU A 82 -3.63 -1.04 18.36
CA GLU A 82 -2.61 -1.98 18.85
C GLU A 82 -1.96 -2.79 17.73
N GLU A 83 -2.56 -2.87 16.55
CA GLU A 83 -1.98 -3.58 15.41
C GLU A 83 -0.87 -2.80 14.71
N PHE A 84 -0.67 -1.54 15.07
CA PHE A 84 0.36 -0.71 14.45
C PHE A 84 1.67 -0.61 15.24
N SER A 85 1.83 -1.43 16.29
CA SER A 85 3.11 -1.56 16.96
C SER A 85 4.10 -2.33 16.09
N ASP A 86 5.39 -2.14 16.32
CA ASP A 86 6.43 -2.88 15.61
C ASP A 86 6.25 -4.40 15.79
N TYR A 87 5.90 -4.82 17.00
CA TYR A 87 5.65 -6.24 17.28
C TYR A 87 4.46 -6.78 16.47
N ALA A 88 3.35 -6.07 16.45
CA ALA A 88 2.16 -6.51 15.72
C ALA A 88 2.42 -6.58 14.21
N ILE A 89 3.11 -5.60 13.64
CA ILE A 89 3.44 -5.58 12.21
C ILE A 89 4.26 -6.81 11.83
N THR A 90 5.15 -7.27 12.71
CA THR A 90 6.00 -8.44 12.43
C THR A 90 5.35 -9.77 12.80
N HIS A 91 4.36 -9.82 13.70
CA HIS A 91 3.85 -11.08 14.25
C HIS A 91 2.34 -11.29 14.09
N SER A 92 1.55 -10.25 13.86
CA SER A 92 0.09 -10.37 13.86
C SER A 92 -0.45 -11.12 12.65
N ASP A 93 -1.42 -12.01 12.87
CA ASP A 93 -2.12 -12.73 11.81
C ASP A 93 -2.88 -11.76 10.88
N LYS A 94 -3.35 -10.64 11.40
CA LYS A 94 -4.03 -9.63 10.59
C LYS A 94 -3.10 -9.02 9.55
N TRP A 95 -1.84 -8.78 9.90
CA TRP A 95 -0.84 -8.30 8.94
C TRP A 95 -0.45 -9.38 7.94
N ILE A 96 -0.42 -10.65 8.35
CA ILE A 96 -0.21 -11.77 7.42
C ILE A 96 -1.30 -11.77 6.36
N ASP A 97 -2.56 -11.61 6.75
CA ASP A 97 -3.69 -11.56 5.82
C ASP A 97 -3.57 -10.37 4.84
N ILE A 98 -3.18 -9.22 5.35
CA ILE A 98 -2.96 -8.02 4.52
C ILE A 98 -1.87 -8.27 3.49
N ARG A 99 -0.74 -8.87 3.90
CA ARG A 99 0.36 -9.20 2.98
C ARG A 99 -0.07 -10.17 1.89
N GLU A 100 -0.82 -11.20 2.24
CA GLU A 100 -1.33 -12.16 1.27
C GLU A 100 -2.31 -11.52 0.30
N LYS A 101 -3.18 -10.65 0.79
CA LYS A 101 -4.10 -9.90 -0.08
C LYS A 101 -3.34 -9.00 -1.05
N ALA A 102 -2.31 -8.30 -0.56
CA ALA A 102 -1.46 -7.46 -1.41
C ALA A 102 -0.78 -8.28 -2.52
N LYS A 103 -0.26 -9.45 -2.20
CA LYS A 103 0.34 -10.36 -3.19
C LYS A 103 -0.67 -10.77 -4.27
N LYS A 104 -1.89 -11.11 -3.87
CA LYS A 104 -2.95 -11.48 -4.82
C LYS A 104 -3.32 -10.32 -5.74
N ILE A 105 -3.37 -9.11 -5.20
CA ILE A 105 -3.65 -7.92 -6.00
C ILE A 105 -2.55 -7.70 -7.03
N LEU A 106 -1.28 -7.82 -6.66
CA LEU A 106 -0.16 -7.71 -7.60
C LEU A 106 -0.30 -8.71 -8.74
N LEU A 107 -0.65 -9.97 -8.44
CA LEU A 107 -0.87 -10.98 -9.46
C LEU A 107 -2.00 -10.60 -10.42
N SER A 108 -3.10 -10.08 -9.88
CA SER A 108 -4.24 -9.66 -10.71
C SER A 108 -3.92 -8.45 -11.59
N LEU A 109 -2.93 -7.66 -11.21
CA LEU A 109 -2.45 -6.50 -11.97
C LEU A 109 -1.34 -6.88 -12.96
N ASN A 110 -0.95 -8.15 -13.04
CA ASN A 110 0.20 -8.63 -13.81
C ASN A 110 1.52 -7.99 -13.38
N GLU A 111 1.63 -7.67 -12.11
CA GLU A 111 2.85 -7.09 -11.53
C GLU A 111 3.60 -8.15 -10.73
N LYS A 112 4.91 -8.28 -10.97
CA LYS A 112 5.75 -9.17 -10.17
C LYS A 112 6.16 -8.47 -8.90
N TYR A 113 6.20 -9.21 -7.80
CA TYR A 113 6.79 -8.69 -6.58
C TYR A 113 8.28 -8.42 -6.82
N SER A 114 8.72 -7.26 -6.35
CA SER A 114 10.13 -6.89 -6.26
C SER A 114 10.31 -6.01 -5.05
N THR A 115 11.55 -5.77 -4.63
CA THR A 115 11.83 -4.86 -3.52
C THR A 115 11.20 -3.49 -3.81
N PRO A 116 10.32 -3.00 -2.93
CA PRO A 116 9.61 -1.76 -3.20
C PRO A 116 10.54 -0.55 -3.18
N ASP A 117 10.24 0.42 -4.04
CA ASP A 117 10.99 1.67 -4.20
C ASP A 117 10.16 2.84 -3.66
N ILE A 118 9.82 2.78 -2.38
CA ILE A 118 8.99 3.81 -1.77
C ILE A 118 9.76 5.09 -1.42
N TRP A 119 11.09 5.03 -1.41
CA TRP A 119 11.93 6.18 -1.06
C TRP A 119 12.17 7.14 -2.22
N SER A 120 11.83 6.72 -3.44
CA SER A 120 11.84 7.63 -4.59
C SER A 120 10.63 8.57 -4.60
N ILE A 121 9.80 8.43 -3.62
CA ILE A 121 8.54 9.16 -3.49
C ILE A 121 8.80 10.51 -2.76
#